data_7354ce350db6131232db2a7e76eae312
#
_entry.id   7354ce350db6131232db2a7e76eae312
#
_cell.length_a   1.000
_cell.length_b   1.000
_cell.length_c   1.000
_cell.angle_alpha   90.00
_cell.angle_beta   90.00
_cell.angle_gamma   90.00
#
_symmetry.space_group_name_H-M   'P 1'
#
loop_
_entity.id
_entity.type
_entity.pdbx_description
1 polymer ?
#
loop_
_entity_poly.entity_id
_entity_poly.type
_entity_poly.pdbx_seq_one_letter_code
_entity_poly.pdbx_strand_id
1 'polypeptide(L)' 'MKAVCIFLAEGFEEMEAMFPLDIMRRGGLNVKTVSVTGNKTVISSHQVPIVADLLIVELKEEDVEMFVLRG' A
#
# COMPACT_ATOMS: atom_id res chain seq x y z
N MET A 1 -4.33 -15.88 -3.51
CA MET A 1 -2.91 -15.72 -3.14
C MET A 1 -2.78 -14.66 -2.07
N LYS A 2 -2.08 -14.99 -1.00
CA LYS A 2 -1.89 -14.04 0.09
C LYS A 2 -0.92 -12.94 -0.29
N ALA A 3 -1.13 -11.76 0.25
CA ALA A 3 -0.34 -10.59 -0.08
C ALA A 3 0.18 -9.88 1.17
N VAL A 4 1.35 -9.27 1.02
CA VAL A 4 1.83 -8.27 1.97
C VAL A 4 1.16 -6.97 1.59
N CYS A 5 0.46 -6.36 2.53
CA CYS A 5 -0.33 -5.15 2.27
C CYS A 5 0.31 -3.93 2.90
N ILE A 6 0.57 -2.93 2.08
CA ILE A 6 1.07 -1.62 2.55
C ILE A 6 -0.10 -0.65 2.52
N PHE A 7 -0.48 -0.12 3.68
CA PHE A 7 -1.61 0.79 3.78
C PHE A 7 -1.17 2.22 3.55
N LEU A 8 -1.92 2.93 2.70
CA LEU A 8 -1.64 4.31 2.36
C LEU A 8 -2.76 5.22 2.85
N ALA A 9 -2.40 6.20 3.67
CA ALA A 9 -3.33 7.23 4.13
C ALA A 9 -2.89 8.58 3.52
N GLU A 10 -3.78 9.55 3.50
CA GLU A 10 -3.43 10.88 3.01
C GLU A 10 -2.23 11.43 3.76
N GLY A 11 -1.27 12.00 3.01
CA GLY A 11 -0.06 12.57 3.59
C GLY A 11 1.00 11.54 3.92
N PHE A 12 0.88 10.29 3.43
CA PHE A 12 1.89 9.27 3.69
C PHE A 12 3.25 9.70 3.13
N GLU A 13 4.33 9.16 3.72
CA GLU A 13 5.68 9.44 3.24
C GLU A 13 6.01 8.47 2.09
N GLU A 14 6.10 9.00 0.87
CA GLU A 14 6.22 8.17 -0.32
C GLU A 14 7.47 7.29 -0.34
N MET A 15 8.59 7.80 0.16
CA MET A 15 9.83 6.99 0.20
C MET A 15 9.69 5.83 1.18
N GLU A 16 9.07 6.08 2.34
CA GLU A 16 8.88 5.05 3.34
C GLU A 16 7.93 3.95 2.87
N ALA A 17 7.01 4.29 1.97
CA ALA A 17 6.07 3.32 1.42
C ALA A 17 6.63 2.63 0.18
N MET A 18 7.19 3.42 -0.74
CA MET A 18 7.60 2.89 -2.06
C MET A 18 8.91 2.12 -2.00
N PHE A 19 9.83 2.50 -1.11
CA PHE A 19 11.11 1.81 -1.02
C PHE A 19 10.95 0.34 -0.59
N PRO A 20 10.26 0.04 0.52
CA PRO A 20 10.02 -1.37 0.88
C PRO A 20 9.14 -2.08 -0.14
N LEU A 21 8.19 -1.39 -0.77
CA LEU A 21 7.38 -1.99 -1.83
C LEU A 21 8.27 -2.50 -2.97
N ASP A 22 9.19 -1.65 -3.43
CA ASP A 22 10.09 -2.01 -4.53
C ASP A 22 10.97 -3.18 -4.14
N ILE A 23 11.58 -3.12 -2.96
CA ILE A 23 12.48 -4.18 -2.49
C ILE A 23 11.74 -5.51 -2.37
N MET A 24 10.56 -5.51 -1.77
CA MET A 24 9.79 -6.73 -1.58
C MET A 24 9.34 -7.33 -2.91
N ARG A 25 8.92 -6.49 -3.85
CA ARG A 25 8.54 -6.98 -5.18
C ARG A 25 9.72 -7.56 -5.94
N ARG A 26 10.89 -6.94 -5.82
CA ARG A 26 12.12 -7.48 -6.42
C ARG A 26 12.49 -8.82 -5.82
N GLY A 27 12.18 -9.02 -4.55
CA GLY A 27 12.41 -10.30 -3.86
C GLY A 27 11.36 -11.37 -4.18
N GLY A 28 10.40 -11.07 -5.04
CA GLY A 28 9.40 -12.04 -5.47
C GLY A 28 8.16 -12.11 -4.57
N LEU A 29 8.00 -11.18 -3.63
CA LEU A 29 6.83 -11.19 -2.77
C LEU A 29 5.63 -10.56 -3.47
N ASN A 30 4.45 -11.08 -3.16
CA ASN A 30 3.21 -10.50 -3.64
C ASN A 30 2.84 -9.33 -2.71
N VAL A 31 3.07 -8.12 -3.17
CA VAL A 31 2.85 -6.92 -2.37
C VAL A 31 1.77 -6.06 -3.02
N LYS A 32 0.80 -5.64 -2.23
CA LYS A 32 -0.29 -4.78 -2.68
C LYS A 32 -0.33 -3.52 -1.84
N THR A 33 -0.57 -2.39 -2.49
CA THR A 33 -0.84 -1.13 -1.79
C THR A 33 -2.35 -1.01 -1.60
N VAL A 34 -2.75 -0.55 -0.43
CA VAL A 34 -4.15 -0.48 -0.05
C VAL A 34 -4.45 0.92 0.45
N SER A 35 -5.38 1.61 -0.21
CA SER A 35 -5.81 2.93 0.25
C SER A 35 -6.82 2.80 1.37
N VAL A 36 -6.61 3.52 2.46
CA VAL A 36 -7.57 3.57 3.58
C VAL A 36 -8.47 4.81 3.49
N THR A 37 -8.32 5.60 2.42
CA THR A 37 -9.02 6.89 2.31
C THR A 37 -10.39 6.79 1.65
N GLY A 38 -10.71 5.67 1.02
CA GLY A 38 -11.92 5.51 0.23
C GLY A 38 -11.71 5.90 -1.24
N ASN A 39 -10.52 6.37 -1.58
CA ASN A 39 -10.16 6.77 -2.95
C ASN A 39 -8.89 6.04 -3.33
N LYS A 40 -8.83 5.48 -4.53
CA LYS A 40 -7.63 4.74 -4.95
C LYS A 40 -6.42 5.66 -5.13
N THR A 41 -6.64 6.91 -5.49
CA THR A 41 -5.55 7.86 -5.58
C THR A 41 -5.31 8.49 -4.22
N VAL A 42 -4.11 8.30 -3.68
CA VAL A 42 -3.71 8.82 -2.38
C VAL A 42 -2.56 9.81 -2.59
N ILE A 43 -2.67 10.97 -1.98
CA ILE A 43 -1.66 12.02 -2.13
C ILE A 43 -0.66 11.92 -0.99
N SER A 44 0.63 11.83 -1.33
CA SER A 44 1.70 11.75 -0.35
C SER A 44 1.99 13.09 0.31
N SER A 45 2.87 13.09 1.30
CA SER A 45 3.25 14.31 2.02
C SER A 45 3.93 15.34 1.11
N HIS A 46 4.51 14.91 0.01
CA HIS A 46 5.16 15.80 -0.97
C HIS A 46 4.31 16.00 -2.22
N GLN A 47 2.99 15.84 -2.10
CA GLN A 47 2.04 16.09 -3.18
C GLN A 47 2.19 15.14 -4.36
N VAL A 48 2.70 13.92 -4.14
CA VAL A 48 2.81 12.93 -5.19
C VAL A 48 1.59 12.03 -5.17
N PRO A 49 0.79 12.00 -6.25
CA PRO A 49 -0.37 11.11 -6.30
C PRO A 49 0.08 9.68 -6.61
N ILE A 50 -0.37 8.74 -5.79
CA ILE A 50 -0.09 7.33 -5.97
C ILE A 50 -1.42 6.61 -6.11
N VAL A 51 -1.55 5.77 -7.14
CA VAL A 51 -2.75 4.95 -7.30
C VAL A 51 -2.53 3.62 -6.60
N ALA A 52 -3.31 3.37 -5.55
CA ALA A 52 -3.23 2.12 -4.81
C ALA A 52 -3.80 0.96 -5.63
N ASP A 53 -3.34 -0.24 -5.33
CA ASP A 53 -3.85 -1.45 -5.99
C ASP A 53 -5.29 -1.74 -5.57
N LEU A 54 -5.60 -1.49 -4.30
CA LEU A 54 -6.90 -1.83 -3.70
C LEU A 54 -7.39 -0.72 -2.79
N LEU A 55 -8.72 -0.66 -2.64
CA LEU A 55 -9.35 0.05 -1.54
C LEU A 55 -9.45 -0.90 -0.35
N ILE A 56 -9.43 -0.35 0.87
CA ILE A 56 -9.50 -1.19 2.06
C ILE A 56 -10.80 -2.00 2.11
N VAL A 57 -11.89 -1.46 1.54
CA VAL A 57 -13.17 -2.18 1.51
C VAL A 57 -13.13 -3.41 0.59
N GLU A 58 -12.15 -3.47 -0.33
CA GLU A 58 -11.98 -4.59 -1.23
C GLU A 58 -11.11 -5.69 -0.64
N LEU A 59 -10.45 -5.41 0.48
CA LEU A 59 -9.50 -6.33 1.08
C LEU A 59 -10.21 -7.39 1.90
N LYS A 60 -9.83 -8.65 1.67
CA LYS A 60 -10.34 -9.78 2.43
C LYS A 60 -9.25 -10.24 3.40
N GLU A 61 -9.63 -10.45 4.65
CA GLU A 61 -8.68 -10.83 5.69
C GLU A 61 -7.89 -12.08 5.32
N GLU A 62 -8.55 -13.05 4.70
CA GLU A 62 -7.91 -14.30 4.30
C GLU A 62 -6.86 -14.14 3.22
N ASP A 63 -6.86 -12.99 2.52
CA ASP A 63 -5.89 -12.72 1.46
C ASP A 63 -4.68 -11.94 1.96
N VAL A 64 -4.61 -11.67 3.26
CA VAL A 64 -3.53 -10.86 3.83
C VAL A 64 -2.57 -11.75 4.59
N GLU A 65 -1.29 -11.66 4.24
CA GLU A 65 -0.24 -12.37 4.93
C GLU A 65 0.43 -11.50 5.99
N MET A 66 0.63 -10.22 5.67
CA MET A 66 1.31 -9.29 6.55
C MET A 66 0.84 -7.87 6.27
N PHE A 67 0.69 -7.08 7.33
CA PHE A 67 0.36 -5.66 7.21
C PHE A 67 1.60 -4.82 7.43
N VAL A 68 1.78 -3.79 6.60
CA VAL A 68 2.82 -2.78 6.79
C VAL A 68 2.12 -1.43 6.84
N LEU A 69 2.22 -0.76 7.98
CA LEU A 69 1.59 0.54 8.17
C LEU A 69 2.61 1.64 7.96
N ARG A 70 2.25 2.61 7.11
CA ARG A 70 3.08 3.76 6.82
C ARG A 70 2.21 5.02 6.89
N GLY A 71 2.51 5.86 7.85
CA GLY A 71 1.73 7.06 8.07
C GLY A 71 2.38 8.34 7.60
#